data_5805fcb2e79b9cec1fe529c5d4242055
#
_entry.id   5805fcb2e79b9cec1fe529c5d4242055
#
_cell.length_a   1.000
_cell.length_b   1.000
_cell.length_c   1.000
_cell.angle_alpha   90.00
_cell.angle_beta   90.00
_cell.angle_gamma   90.00
#
_symmetry.space_group_name_H-M   'P 1'
#
loop_
_entity.id
_entity.type
_entity.pdbx_description
1 polymer ?
#
loop_
_entity_poly.entity_id
_entity_poly.type
_entity_poly.pdbx_seq_one_letter_code
_entity_poly.pdbx_strand_id
1 'polypeptide(L)'
;MQDSRRPCIVAGLRTPFARSGTVFKDVTAVQLARRVTQELLERTALDGREVSEVAFGQVIQSVLTPNVAREVSLLPQLPPTVPAFSVNRACASAGRAISYAADQIARGHADVVLAGGV
;
A
#
# COMPACT_ATOMS: atom_id res chain seq x y z
N MET A 1 21.36 22.92 -6.80
CA MET A 1 21.44 21.46 -6.89
C MET A 1 20.26 20.89 -6.13
N GLN A 2 19.33 20.27 -6.82
CA GLN A 2 18.32 19.47 -6.12
C GLN A 2 19.05 18.29 -5.49
N ASP A 3 18.98 18.23 -4.17
CA ASP A 3 19.44 17.07 -3.43
C ASP A 3 18.60 15.87 -3.89
N SER A 4 19.16 15.04 -4.77
CA SER A 4 18.43 13.91 -5.33
C SER A 4 18.30 12.86 -4.25
N ARG A 5 17.16 12.86 -3.55
CA ARG A 5 16.85 11.83 -2.57
C ARG A 5 16.86 10.46 -3.25
N ARG A 6 17.54 9.51 -2.64
CA ARG A 6 17.56 8.14 -3.12
C ARG A 6 16.45 7.35 -2.44
N PRO A 7 15.39 6.93 -3.17
CA PRO A 7 14.36 6.08 -2.58
C PRO A 7 14.94 4.71 -2.22
N CYS A 8 14.49 4.19 -1.09
CA CYS A 8 14.90 2.88 -0.58
C CYS A 8 13.66 2.07 -0.19
N ILE A 9 13.70 0.75 -0.41
CA ILE A 9 12.75 -0.17 0.18
C ILE A 9 13.27 -0.53 1.57
N VAL A 10 12.55 -0.16 2.60
CA VAL A 10 12.96 -0.34 4.00
C VAL A 10 12.45 -1.67 4.57
N ALA A 11 11.23 -2.05 4.20
CA ALA A 11 10.60 -3.28 4.65
C ALA A 11 9.55 -3.74 3.63
N GLY A 12 9.20 -5.01 3.69
CA GLY A 12 8.15 -5.59 2.87
C GLY A 12 7.53 -6.80 3.57
N LEU A 13 6.27 -7.04 3.27
CA LEU A 13 5.51 -8.14 3.80
C LEU A 13 4.44 -8.57 2.79
N ARG A 14 4.09 -9.83 2.78
CA ARG A 14 2.98 -10.35 1.99
C ARG A 14 2.17 -11.37 2.77
N THR A 15 0.94 -11.57 2.35
CA THR A 15 0.15 -12.73 2.79
C THR A 15 0.68 -14.01 2.16
N PRO A 16 0.43 -15.20 2.75
CA PRO A 16 0.77 -16.47 2.11
C PRO A 16 0.08 -16.63 0.76
N PHE A 17 0.72 -17.29 -0.19
CA PHE A 17 0.05 -17.77 -1.38
C PHE A 17 -0.92 -18.89 -1.02
N ALA A 18 -2.13 -18.80 -1.51
CA ALA A 18 -3.16 -19.78 -1.29
C ALA A 18 -3.92 -20.07 -2.58
N ARG A 19 -4.31 -21.32 -2.77
CA ARG A 19 -5.18 -21.70 -3.88
C ARG A 19 -6.54 -21.03 -3.73
N SER A 20 -7.09 -20.52 -4.82
CA SER A 20 -8.43 -19.94 -4.87
C SER A 20 -9.49 -20.91 -4.31
N GLY A 21 -10.41 -20.39 -3.53
CA GLY A 21 -11.49 -21.17 -2.93
C GLY A 21 -11.08 -22.03 -1.74
N THR A 22 -9.89 -21.83 -1.16
CA THR A 22 -9.38 -22.58 0.01
C THR A 22 -9.32 -21.72 1.27
N VAL A 23 -8.13 -21.51 1.84
CA VAL A 23 -7.96 -20.88 3.17
C VAL A 23 -8.42 -19.42 3.24
N PHE A 24 -8.45 -18.71 2.13
CA PHE A 24 -8.92 -17.31 2.05
C PHE A 24 -10.31 -17.15 1.41
N LYS A 25 -11.06 -18.23 1.23
CA LYS A 25 -12.36 -18.20 0.54
C LYS A 25 -13.36 -17.18 1.12
N ASP A 26 -13.31 -16.96 2.43
CA ASP A 26 -14.19 -16.04 3.16
C ASP A 26 -13.50 -14.72 3.53
N VAL A 27 -12.33 -14.42 2.96
CA VAL A 27 -11.54 -13.22 3.23
C VAL A 27 -11.54 -12.34 1.99
N THR A 28 -11.95 -11.08 2.15
CA THR A 28 -11.96 -10.13 1.04
C THR A 28 -10.55 -9.60 0.73
N ALA A 29 -10.35 -9.10 -0.49
CA ALA A 29 -9.10 -8.41 -0.87
C ALA A 29 -8.78 -7.24 0.07
N VAL A 30 -9.77 -6.46 0.45
CA VAL A 30 -9.60 -5.35 1.41
C VAL A 30 -9.11 -5.85 2.77
N GLN A 31 -9.68 -6.94 3.26
CA GLN A 31 -9.24 -7.53 4.54
C GLN A 31 -7.78 -8.01 4.46
N LEU A 32 -7.38 -8.62 3.36
CA LEU A 32 -5.99 -9.03 3.15
C LEU A 32 -5.05 -7.82 3.10
N ALA A 33 -5.40 -6.79 2.33
CA ALA A 33 -4.62 -5.56 2.22
C ALA A 33 -4.46 -4.86 3.58
N ARG A 34 -5.54 -4.74 4.34
CA ARG A 34 -5.52 -4.13 5.67
C ARG A 34 -4.66 -4.93 6.65
N ARG A 35 -4.81 -6.25 6.69
CA ARG A 35 -4.03 -7.12 7.59
C ARG A 35 -2.54 -7.06 7.32
N VAL A 36 -2.11 -7.17 6.06
CA VAL A 36 -0.69 -7.13 5.73
C VAL A 36 -0.07 -5.77 6.03
N THR A 37 -0.82 -4.68 5.80
CA THR A 37 -0.35 -3.34 6.10
C THR A 37 -0.27 -3.08 7.60
N GLN A 38 -1.27 -3.50 8.36
CA GLN A 38 -1.25 -3.41 9.82
C GLN A 38 -0.05 -4.14 10.40
N GLU A 39 0.18 -5.38 10.00
CA GLU A 39 1.32 -6.18 10.44
C GLU A 39 2.66 -5.53 10.06
N LEU A 40 2.75 -4.95 8.86
CA LEU A 40 3.95 -4.24 8.42
C LEU A 40 4.25 -3.03 9.31
N LEU A 41 3.24 -2.23 9.64
CA LEU A 41 3.38 -1.08 10.54
C LEU A 41 3.81 -1.51 11.94
N GLU A 42 3.23 -2.58 12.47
CA GLU A 42 3.58 -3.13 13.77
C GLU A 42 5.02 -3.64 13.81
N ARG A 43 5.45 -4.41 12.81
CA ARG A 43 6.82 -4.95 12.74
C ARG A 43 7.89 -3.89 12.57
N THR A 44 7.59 -2.86 11.83
CA THR A 44 8.55 -1.76 11.58
C THR A 44 8.56 -0.73 12.68
N ALA A 45 7.56 -0.74 13.57
CA ALA A 45 7.32 0.30 14.58
C ALA A 45 7.28 1.72 13.97
N LEU A 46 6.90 1.83 12.69
CA LEU A 46 6.77 3.09 12.01
C LEU A 46 5.61 3.90 12.60
N ASP A 47 5.88 5.14 12.97
CA ASP A 47 4.82 6.07 13.35
C ASP A 47 3.97 6.40 12.11
N GLY A 48 2.68 6.11 12.16
CA GLY A 48 1.78 6.36 11.04
C GLY A 48 1.72 7.83 10.62
N ARG A 49 2.09 8.76 11.50
CA ARG A 49 2.18 10.20 11.18
C ARG A 49 3.30 10.52 10.19
N GLU A 50 4.28 9.63 10.05
CA GLU A 50 5.36 9.78 9.08
C GLU A 50 4.97 9.31 7.67
N VAL A 51 3.84 8.60 7.53
CA VAL A 51 3.37 8.13 6.24
C VAL A 51 2.77 9.29 5.44
N SER A 52 3.39 9.59 4.32
CA SER A 52 2.98 10.67 3.42
C SER A 52 1.80 10.27 2.54
N GLU A 53 1.74 9.01 2.12
CA GLU A 53 0.75 8.53 1.16
C GLU A 53 0.66 7.00 1.15
N VAL A 54 -0.51 6.50 0.73
CA VAL A 54 -0.75 5.07 0.47
C VAL A 54 -1.10 4.87 -1.01
N ALA A 55 -0.35 4.03 -1.71
CA ALA A 55 -0.57 3.68 -3.11
C ALA A 55 -0.71 2.16 -3.27
N PHE A 56 -1.85 1.69 -3.78
CA PHE A 56 -2.09 0.26 -3.97
C PHE A 56 -2.51 -0.07 -5.39
N GLY A 57 -1.97 -1.16 -5.92
CA GLY A 57 -2.42 -1.77 -7.15
C GLY A 57 -3.60 -2.71 -6.90
N GLN A 58 -4.62 -2.62 -7.74
CA GLN A 58 -5.73 -3.57 -7.76
C GLN A 58 -6.29 -3.67 -9.16
N VAL A 59 -6.41 -4.88 -9.67
CA VAL A 59 -6.92 -5.14 -11.03
C VAL A 59 -8.44 -5.32 -11.01
N ILE A 60 -8.93 -6.15 -10.09
CA ILE A 60 -10.35 -6.46 -9.96
C ILE A 60 -10.90 -5.66 -8.78
N GLN A 61 -11.53 -4.54 -9.09
CA GLN A 61 -12.10 -3.65 -8.08
C GLN A 61 -13.47 -4.14 -7.62
N SER A 62 -13.72 -4.02 -6.32
CA SER A 62 -15.06 -4.22 -5.78
C SER A 62 -15.88 -2.93 -5.91
N VAL A 63 -17.14 -3.05 -6.29
CA VAL A 63 -18.09 -1.91 -6.28
C VAL A 63 -18.32 -1.36 -4.87
N LEU A 64 -18.10 -2.19 -3.83
CA LEU A 64 -18.25 -1.80 -2.44
C LEU A 64 -17.01 -1.05 -1.91
N THR A 65 -15.85 -1.27 -2.52
CA THR A 65 -14.58 -0.68 -2.10
C THR A 65 -13.75 -0.30 -3.32
N PRO A 66 -14.16 0.74 -4.05
CA PRO A 66 -13.56 1.10 -5.34
C PRO A 66 -12.12 1.62 -5.21
N ASN A 67 -11.71 2.05 -4.01
CA ASN A 67 -10.35 2.50 -3.72
C ASN A 67 -9.80 1.73 -2.53
N VAL A 68 -9.15 0.59 -2.78
CA VAL A 68 -8.57 -0.26 -1.74
C VAL A 68 -7.47 0.46 -0.95
N ALA A 69 -6.72 1.35 -1.57
CA ALA A 69 -5.70 2.13 -0.87
C ALA A 69 -6.33 3.04 0.20
N ARG A 70 -7.49 3.62 -0.08
CA ARG A 70 -8.23 4.41 0.91
C ARG A 70 -8.69 3.55 2.08
N GLU A 71 -9.16 2.34 1.83
CA GLU A 71 -9.53 1.40 2.88
C GLU A 71 -8.33 1.04 3.79
N VAL A 72 -7.15 0.91 3.20
CA VAL A 72 -5.89 0.71 3.94
C VAL A 72 -5.52 1.96 4.73
N SER A 73 -5.62 3.15 4.15
CA SER A 73 -5.27 4.41 4.82
C SER A 73 -6.18 4.74 6.01
N LEU A 74 -7.31 4.08 6.13
CA LEU A 74 -8.23 4.20 7.27
C LEU A 74 -7.92 3.21 8.41
N LEU A 75 -6.77 2.56 8.39
CA LEU A 75 -6.30 1.78 9.54
C LEU A 75 -6.09 2.69 10.76
N PRO A 76 -6.39 2.19 11.98
CA PRO A 76 -6.23 3.01 13.21
C PRO A 76 -4.82 3.54 13.45
N GLN A 77 -3.80 2.87 12.91
CA GLN A 77 -2.41 3.27 13.02
C GLN A 77 -2.05 4.48 12.14
N LEU A 78 -2.89 4.82 11.16
CA LEU A 78 -2.65 5.92 10.23
C LEU A 78 -3.58 7.11 10.52
N PRO A 79 -3.09 8.34 10.39
CA PRO A 79 -3.97 9.50 10.44
C PRO A 79 -5.01 9.46 9.29
N PRO A 80 -6.26 9.82 9.55
CA PRO A 80 -7.30 9.80 8.50
C PRO A 80 -7.05 10.80 7.37
N THR A 81 -6.09 11.69 7.55
CA THR A 81 -5.68 12.70 6.57
C THR A 81 -4.67 12.18 5.54
N VAL A 82 -4.12 10.98 5.73
CA VAL A 82 -3.17 10.39 4.77
C VAL A 82 -3.88 10.15 3.44
N PRO A 83 -3.42 10.77 2.34
CA PRO A 83 -3.99 10.56 1.03
C PRO A 83 -3.72 9.14 0.53
N ALA A 84 -4.64 8.62 -0.28
CA ALA A 84 -4.53 7.28 -0.80
C ALA A 84 -5.17 7.14 -2.17
N PHE A 85 -4.54 6.40 -3.07
CA PHE A 85 -5.10 6.07 -4.37
C PHE A 85 -4.80 4.64 -4.78
N SER A 86 -5.68 4.11 -5.61
CA SER A 86 -5.49 2.80 -6.24
C SER A 86 -5.18 2.97 -7.72
N VAL A 87 -4.32 2.10 -8.24
CA VAL A 87 -3.90 2.10 -9.62
C VAL A 87 -4.14 0.73 -10.25
N ASN A 88 -4.55 0.74 -11.51
CA ASN A 88 -4.69 -0.47 -12.31
C ASN A 88 -3.77 -0.37 -13.54
N ARG A 89 -2.84 -1.31 -13.63
CA ARG A 89 -1.96 -1.55 -14.77
C ARG A 89 -1.87 -3.06 -15.01
N ALA A 90 -3.01 -3.73 -15.03
CA ALA A 90 -3.10 -5.19 -15.10
C ALA A 90 -2.12 -5.86 -14.12
N CYS A 91 -1.37 -6.88 -14.53
CA CYS A 91 -0.45 -7.61 -13.67
C CYS A 91 0.70 -6.76 -13.08
N ALA A 92 0.95 -5.57 -13.62
CA ALA A 92 1.99 -4.64 -13.16
C ALA A 92 1.48 -3.58 -12.17
N SER A 93 0.26 -3.72 -11.64
CA SER A 93 -0.37 -2.68 -10.81
C SER A 93 0.39 -2.39 -9.52
N ALA A 94 0.76 -3.42 -8.76
CA ALA A 94 1.56 -3.24 -7.54
C ALA A 94 2.96 -2.69 -7.84
N GLY A 95 3.61 -3.17 -8.90
CA GLY A 95 4.89 -2.64 -9.38
C GLY A 95 4.79 -1.16 -9.75
N ARG A 96 3.66 -0.73 -10.33
CA ARG A 96 3.42 0.69 -10.63
C ARG A 96 3.25 1.52 -9.37
N ALA A 97 2.56 1.01 -8.34
CA ALA A 97 2.45 1.68 -7.06
C ALA A 97 3.84 1.90 -6.42
N ILE A 98 4.72 0.89 -6.48
CA ILE A 98 6.09 0.98 -5.96
C ILE A 98 6.93 2.00 -6.75
N SER A 99 6.89 1.96 -8.08
CA SER A 99 7.63 2.93 -8.90
C SER A 99 7.14 4.36 -8.72
N TYR A 100 5.83 4.56 -8.57
CA TYR A 100 5.25 5.85 -8.22
C TYR A 100 5.81 6.36 -6.88
N ALA A 101 5.80 5.51 -5.84
CA ALA A 101 6.33 5.86 -4.53
C ALA A 101 7.81 6.31 -4.62
N ALA A 102 8.62 5.58 -5.39
CA ALA A 102 10.01 5.95 -5.62
C ALA A 102 10.15 7.32 -6.29
N ASP A 103 9.32 7.60 -7.30
CA ASP A 103 9.31 8.90 -7.99
C ASP A 103 8.92 10.05 -7.04
N GLN A 104 7.93 9.85 -6.16
CA GLN A 104 7.51 10.87 -5.20
C GLN A 104 8.62 11.18 -4.18
N ILE A 105 9.30 10.16 -3.69
CA ILE A 105 10.40 10.31 -2.74
C ILE A 105 11.60 11.00 -3.42
N ALA A 106 11.97 10.56 -4.63
CA ALA A 106 13.09 11.15 -5.38
C ALA A 106 12.88 12.64 -5.67
N ARG A 107 11.63 13.06 -5.89
CA ARG A 107 11.24 14.46 -6.13
C ARG A 107 11.06 15.28 -4.85
N GLY A 108 11.15 14.66 -3.70
CA GLY A 108 10.94 15.34 -2.41
C GLY A 108 9.47 15.66 -2.11
N HIS A 109 8.53 15.03 -2.80
CA HIS A 109 7.09 15.21 -2.56
C HIS A 109 6.58 14.32 -1.41
N ALA A 110 7.30 13.27 -1.06
CA ALA A 110 6.97 12.36 0.02
C ALA A 110 8.25 11.89 0.72
N ASP A 111 8.15 11.55 1.98
CA ASP A 111 9.25 10.97 2.76
C ASP A 111 9.07 9.46 2.94
N VAL A 112 7.86 9.01 3.24
CA VAL A 112 7.52 7.61 3.43
C VAL A 112 6.22 7.30 2.70
N VAL A 113 6.23 6.27 1.86
CA VAL A 113 5.04 5.82 1.13
C VAL A 113 4.81 4.33 1.40
N LEU A 114 3.59 3.98 1.74
CA LEU A 114 3.13 2.60 1.77
C LEU A 114 2.66 2.21 0.37
N ALA A 115 3.40 1.34 -0.29
CA ALA A 115 3.09 0.91 -1.65
C ALA A 115 2.88 -0.60 -1.70
N GLY A 116 1.82 -1.04 -2.34
CA GLY A 116 1.50 -2.46 -2.41
C GLY A 116 0.44 -2.79 -3.45
N GLY A 117 -0.24 -3.92 -3.22
CA GLY A 117 -1.32 -4.37 -4.08
C GLY A 117 -2.04 -5.59 -3.53
N VAL A 118 -3.22 -5.83 -4.05
CA VAL A 118 -4.06 -6.97 -3.68
C VAL A 118 -4.99 -7.37 -4.82
#